data_13a043ac5eab4175e5b1451ac54bb558
#
_entry.id   13a043ac5eab4175e5b1451ac54bb558
#
_cell.length_a   1.000
_cell.length_b   1.000
_cell.length_c   1.000
_cell.angle_alpha   90.00
_cell.angle_beta   90.00
_cell.angle_gamma   90.00
#
_symmetry.space_group_name_H-M   'P 1'
#
loop_
_entity.id
_entity.type
_entity.pdbx_description
1 polymer ?
#
loop_
_entity_poly.entity_id
_entity_poly.type
_entity_poly.pdbx_seq_one_letter_code
_entity_poly.pdbx_strand_id
1 'polypeptide(L)'
;MAISLVACKTSNSGTMTSKPKETNIANKAIKGEWTLQSITYSQSGKFNVTLLNDTSKECFEGSTWKFVPNNNRGHYTINASDCSTGQRNFIFIVQEIDKSTGYYDFLLKPTNEKYVSESNQGIRLHLANLSDDSMVWEQTLRVDGKPFVISMNF
;
A
#
# COMPACT_ATOMS: atom_id res chain seq x y z
N MET A 1 -32.56 -62.54 -29.13
CA MET A 1 -32.58 -61.07 -29.20
C MET A 1 -31.95 -60.54 -27.93
N ALA A 2 -30.71 -60.00 -28.00
CA ALA A 2 -30.03 -59.46 -26.88
C ALA A 2 -30.05 -57.94 -27.04
N ILE A 3 -30.60 -57.21 -26.05
CA ILE A 3 -30.65 -55.76 -26.00
C ILE A 3 -29.50 -55.32 -25.13
N SER A 4 -28.47 -54.72 -25.75
CA SER A 4 -27.35 -54.11 -25.04
C SER A 4 -27.74 -52.70 -24.61
N LEU A 5 -27.83 -52.48 -23.31
CA LEU A 5 -27.95 -51.15 -22.71
C LEU A 5 -26.56 -50.53 -22.60
N VAL A 6 -26.30 -49.50 -23.41
CA VAL A 6 -25.11 -48.65 -23.30
C VAL A 6 -25.36 -47.60 -22.21
N ALA A 7 -24.70 -47.76 -21.08
CA ALA A 7 -24.70 -46.74 -20.04
C ALA A 7 -23.75 -45.61 -20.43
N CYS A 8 -24.29 -44.45 -20.76
CA CYS A 8 -23.53 -43.20 -20.90
C CYS A 8 -23.06 -42.76 -19.52
N LYS A 9 -21.76 -42.83 -19.29
CA LYS A 9 -21.09 -42.29 -18.10
C LYS A 9 -20.93 -40.79 -18.30
N THR A 10 -21.81 -40.02 -17.68
CA THR A 10 -21.68 -38.58 -17.62
C THR A 10 -20.51 -38.23 -16.70
N SER A 11 -19.39 -37.87 -17.26
CA SER A 11 -18.27 -37.30 -16.51
C SER A 11 -18.62 -35.88 -16.12
N ASN A 12 -19.01 -35.68 -14.87
CA ASN A 12 -19.07 -34.36 -14.24
C ASN A 12 -17.66 -33.85 -14.14
N SER A 13 -17.24 -33.06 -15.13
CA SER A 13 -16.12 -32.14 -14.96
C SER A 13 -16.52 -31.03 -13.99
N GLY A 14 -16.40 -31.30 -12.72
CA GLY A 14 -16.43 -30.27 -11.70
C GLY A 14 -15.26 -29.30 -11.93
N THR A 15 -15.56 -28.23 -12.62
CA THR A 15 -14.62 -27.09 -12.64
C THR A 15 -14.53 -26.61 -11.21
N MET A 16 -13.50 -27.04 -10.50
CA MET A 16 -13.10 -26.43 -9.24
C MET A 16 -12.59 -25.03 -9.60
N THR A 17 -13.48 -24.05 -9.58
CA THR A 17 -13.10 -22.67 -9.41
C THR A 17 -12.48 -22.58 -8.02
N SER A 18 -11.17 -22.79 -7.94
CA SER A 18 -10.41 -22.43 -6.78
C SER A 18 -10.61 -20.93 -6.59
N LYS A 19 -11.39 -20.57 -5.55
CA LYS A 19 -11.42 -19.20 -5.03
C LYS A 19 -9.98 -18.74 -4.96
N PRO A 20 -9.59 -17.61 -5.60
CA PRO A 20 -8.23 -17.12 -5.43
C PRO A 20 -8.00 -17.03 -3.93
N LYS A 21 -6.98 -17.72 -3.46
CA LYS A 21 -6.55 -17.63 -2.08
C LYS A 21 -6.30 -16.13 -1.88
N GLU A 22 -7.10 -15.49 -1.04
CA GLU A 22 -6.83 -14.12 -0.60
C GLU A 22 -5.44 -14.17 0.01
N THR A 23 -4.47 -13.91 -0.82
CA THR A 23 -3.10 -13.75 -0.38
C THR A 23 -3.13 -12.44 0.35
N ASN A 24 -3.12 -12.50 1.66
CA ASN A 24 -2.97 -11.33 2.51
C ASN A 24 -1.52 -10.84 2.29
N ILE A 25 -1.29 -10.24 1.13
CA ILE A 25 0.00 -9.71 0.69
C ILE A 25 0.45 -8.66 1.71
N ALA A 26 -0.50 -7.90 2.25
CA ALA A 26 -0.27 -6.95 3.33
C ALA A 26 0.48 -7.55 4.52
N ASN A 27 0.12 -8.75 4.95
CA ASN A 27 0.70 -9.34 6.15
C ASN A 27 2.07 -10.01 5.92
N LYS A 28 2.45 -10.28 4.69
CA LYS A 28 3.72 -10.96 4.39
C LYS A 28 4.79 -10.06 3.79
N ALA A 29 4.40 -9.03 3.07
CA ALA A 29 5.28 -8.30 2.21
C ALA A 29 5.63 -6.91 2.78
N ILE A 30 4.69 -6.16 3.34
CA ILE A 30 5.01 -4.92 4.06
C ILE A 30 5.34 -5.27 5.51
N LYS A 31 6.54 -5.74 5.73
CA LYS A 31 7.08 -6.01 7.07
C LYS A 31 8.52 -5.54 7.16
N GLY A 32 8.98 -5.31 8.38
CA GLY A 32 10.37 -4.92 8.62
C GLY A 32 10.61 -3.44 8.45
N GLU A 33 11.83 -3.10 8.11
CA GLU A 33 12.29 -1.72 7.99
C GLU A 33 12.58 -1.41 6.53
N TRP A 34 12.13 -0.22 6.11
CA TRP A 34 12.31 0.32 4.78
C TRP A 34 12.90 1.73 4.86
N THR A 35 13.68 2.11 3.88
CA THR A 35 14.13 3.48 3.72
C THR A 35 13.46 4.09 2.51
N LEU A 36 12.84 5.26 2.67
CA LEU A 36 12.29 6.00 1.55
C LEU A 36 13.42 6.62 0.75
N GLN A 37 13.70 6.05 -0.43
CA GLN A 37 14.85 6.41 -1.27
C GLN A 37 14.62 7.71 -2.02
N SER A 38 13.43 7.85 -2.62
CA SER A 38 13.11 9.01 -3.44
C SER A 38 11.62 9.22 -3.58
N ILE A 39 11.25 10.45 -3.87
CA ILE A 39 9.88 10.83 -4.21
C ILE A 39 9.89 11.47 -5.60
N THR A 40 9.01 10.98 -6.47
CA THR A 40 8.88 11.49 -7.83
C THR A 40 7.44 11.95 -8.08
N TYR A 41 7.29 12.84 -9.06
CA TYR A 41 5.99 13.39 -9.47
C TYR A 41 5.70 13.04 -10.93
N SER A 42 4.43 12.81 -11.26
CA SER A 42 3.99 12.52 -12.63
C SER A 42 4.11 13.70 -13.58
N GLN A 43 4.31 14.91 -13.06
CA GLN A 43 4.47 16.13 -13.85
C GLN A 43 5.84 16.74 -13.61
N SER A 44 6.41 17.33 -14.65
CA SER A 44 7.67 18.09 -14.57
C SER A 44 7.42 19.47 -14.01
N GLY A 45 8.32 19.96 -13.17
CA GLY A 45 8.24 21.31 -12.59
C GLY A 45 8.74 21.35 -11.14
N LYS A 46 8.63 22.53 -10.55
CA LYS A 46 8.87 22.72 -9.12
C LYS A 46 7.52 22.72 -8.41
N PHE A 47 7.34 21.79 -7.50
CA PHE A 47 6.14 21.66 -6.71
C PHE A 47 6.49 21.78 -5.24
N ASN A 48 5.71 22.58 -4.52
CA ASN A 48 5.80 22.67 -3.06
C ASN A 48 4.65 21.82 -2.49
N VAL A 49 4.96 20.57 -2.15
CA VAL A 49 3.98 19.60 -1.67
C VAL A 49 4.31 19.22 -0.24
N THR A 50 3.31 19.33 0.63
CA THR A 50 3.37 18.74 1.97
C THR A 50 2.85 17.30 1.89
N LEU A 51 3.74 16.35 2.11
CA LEU A 51 3.41 14.93 2.02
C LEU A 51 2.84 14.43 3.33
N LEU A 52 1.84 13.56 3.24
CA LEU A 52 1.18 12.93 4.39
C LEU A 52 0.70 13.94 5.46
N ASN A 53 0.43 15.18 5.05
CA ASN A 53 0.10 16.29 5.93
C ASN A 53 1.16 16.57 7.03
N ASP A 54 2.41 16.19 6.79
CA ASP A 54 3.51 16.35 7.74
C ASP A 54 4.58 17.32 7.22
N THR A 55 5.35 16.93 6.21
CA THR A 55 6.52 17.70 5.81
C THR A 55 6.80 17.61 4.30
N SER A 56 7.87 18.26 3.86
CA SER A 56 8.24 18.31 2.44
C SER A 56 8.92 17.03 1.95
N LYS A 57 9.03 16.92 0.64
CA LYS A 57 9.74 15.83 -0.05
C LYS A 57 11.15 15.63 0.50
N GLU A 58 11.90 16.70 0.62
CA GLU A 58 13.31 16.69 1.04
C GLU A 58 13.48 16.14 2.46
N CYS A 59 12.48 16.34 3.31
CA CYS A 59 12.48 15.82 4.66
C CYS A 59 12.11 14.34 4.71
N PHE A 60 11.26 13.88 3.79
CA PHE A 60 10.87 12.48 3.71
C PHE A 60 11.93 11.59 3.06
N GLU A 61 12.67 12.07 2.08
CA GLU A 61 13.75 11.30 1.45
C GLU A 61 14.84 10.99 2.51
N GLY A 62 15.21 9.71 2.61
CA GLY A 62 16.10 9.18 3.65
C GLY A 62 15.41 8.85 4.98
N SER A 63 14.10 9.05 5.11
CA SER A 63 13.35 8.61 6.31
C SER A 63 13.29 7.08 6.41
N THR A 64 13.27 6.59 7.63
CA THR A 64 13.14 5.16 7.91
C THR A 64 11.73 4.81 8.34
N TRP A 65 11.22 3.70 7.84
CA TRP A 65 9.86 3.24 8.03
C TRP A 65 9.82 1.84 8.60
N LYS A 66 8.98 1.60 9.57
CA LYS A 66 8.79 0.28 10.18
C LYS A 66 7.32 -0.10 10.17
N PHE A 67 7.06 -1.30 9.68
CA PHE A 67 5.72 -1.87 9.60
C PHE A 67 5.55 -3.05 10.52
N VAL A 68 4.45 -3.05 11.27
CA VAL A 68 4.02 -4.14 12.15
C VAL A 68 2.67 -4.65 11.64
N PRO A 69 2.66 -5.55 10.64
CA PRO A 69 1.44 -5.92 9.92
C PRO A 69 0.37 -6.55 10.79
N ASN A 70 0.75 -7.35 11.78
CA ASN A 70 -0.21 -8.04 12.65
C ASN A 70 -1.15 -7.09 13.40
N ASN A 71 -0.73 -5.85 13.60
CA ASN A 71 -1.50 -4.84 14.31
C ASN A 71 -1.93 -3.70 13.39
N ASN A 72 -1.65 -3.77 12.09
CA ASN A 72 -1.85 -2.69 11.13
C ASN A 72 -1.25 -1.36 11.59
N ARG A 73 -0.08 -1.40 12.18
CA ARG A 73 0.61 -0.27 12.78
C ARG A 73 1.96 -0.06 12.14
N GLY A 74 2.45 1.14 12.25
CA GLY A 74 3.80 1.46 11.84
C GLY A 74 4.23 2.82 12.36
N HIS A 75 5.47 3.14 12.09
CA HIS A 75 6.00 4.46 12.32
C HIS A 75 7.04 4.79 11.25
N TYR A 76 7.25 6.06 11.03
CA TYR A 76 8.39 6.56 10.28
C TYR A 76 9.15 7.58 11.10
N THR A 77 10.42 7.72 10.78
CA THR A 77 11.31 8.67 11.46
C THR A 77 11.94 9.60 10.42
N ILE A 78 11.73 10.89 10.60
CA ILE A 78 12.42 11.92 9.81
C ILE A 78 13.81 12.08 10.40
N ASN A 79 14.82 11.86 9.56
CA ASN A 79 16.23 11.86 9.96
C ASN A 79 16.99 13.12 9.51
N ALA A 80 16.45 13.86 8.54
CA ALA A 80 17.12 15.06 8.00
C ALA A 80 17.24 16.17 9.03
N SER A 81 18.45 16.63 9.28
CA SER A 81 18.77 17.61 10.34
C SER A 81 18.10 18.98 10.16
N ASP A 82 17.81 19.35 8.91
CA ASP A 82 17.18 20.63 8.57
C ASP A 82 15.65 20.58 8.66
N CYS A 83 15.12 19.43 9.11
CA CYS A 83 13.69 19.18 9.21
C CYS A 83 13.27 18.96 10.67
N SER A 84 11.97 19.01 10.92
CA SER A 84 11.42 18.58 12.21
C SER A 84 11.63 17.06 12.35
N THR A 85 12.73 16.68 13.00
CA THR A 85 13.13 15.29 13.20
C THR A 85 12.22 14.56 14.19
N GLY A 86 12.29 13.23 14.21
CA GLY A 86 11.62 12.39 15.17
C GLY A 86 10.65 11.39 14.54
N GLN A 87 10.07 10.58 15.41
CA GLN A 87 9.16 9.50 15.02
C GLN A 87 7.72 9.98 14.92
N ARG A 88 7.03 9.48 13.90
CA ARG A 88 5.58 9.63 13.70
C ARG A 88 4.96 8.25 13.62
N ASN A 89 3.89 8.06 14.37
CA ASN A 89 3.16 6.80 14.37
C ASN A 89 1.94 6.87 13.47
N PHE A 90 1.58 5.73 12.90
CA PHE A 90 0.39 5.60 12.07
C PHE A 90 -0.25 4.22 12.21
N ILE A 91 -1.52 4.16 11.84
CA ILE A 91 -2.20 2.91 11.50
C ILE A 91 -2.50 2.89 10.02
N PHE A 92 -2.55 1.70 9.42
CA PHE A 92 -2.94 1.53 8.03
C PHE A 92 -4.08 0.54 7.88
N ILE A 93 -5.02 0.86 7.00
CA ILE A 93 -6.24 0.08 6.79
C ILE A 93 -6.35 -0.23 5.31
N VAL A 94 -6.25 -1.50 4.95
CA VAL A 94 -6.47 -1.96 3.59
C VAL A 94 -7.91 -1.71 3.19
N GLN A 95 -8.12 -1.05 2.06
CA GLN A 95 -9.44 -0.63 1.58
C GLN A 95 -9.92 -1.52 0.45
N GLU A 96 -9.12 -1.67 -0.58
CA GLU A 96 -9.47 -2.34 -1.80
C GLU A 96 -8.27 -3.13 -2.32
N ILE A 97 -8.53 -4.34 -2.79
CA ILE A 97 -7.51 -5.22 -3.37
C ILE A 97 -7.81 -5.37 -4.85
N ASP A 98 -6.85 -5.02 -5.70
CA ASP A 98 -6.88 -5.34 -7.12
C ASP A 98 -6.65 -6.84 -7.29
N LYS A 99 -7.68 -7.54 -7.76
CA LYS A 99 -7.64 -9.00 -7.93
C LYS A 99 -6.68 -9.47 -9.02
N SER A 100 -6.32 -8.59 -9.96
CA SER A 100 -5.43 -8.93 -11.07
C SER A 100 -3.96 -8.87 -10.66
N THR A 101 -3.57 -7.90 -9.85
CA THR A 101 -2.20 -7.67 -9.41
C THR A 101 -1.95 -8.15 -7.98
N GLY A 102 -3.00 -8.23 -7.16
CA GLY A 102 -2.91 -8.46 -5.73
C GLY A 102 -2.47 -7.23 -4.94
N TYR A 103 -2.25 -6.11 -5.60
CA TYR A 103 -1.96 -4.84 -4.95
C TYR A 103 -3.24 -4.18 -4.42
N TYR A 104 -3.11 -3.19 -3.56
CA TYR A 104 -4.25 -2.66 -2.85
C TYR A 104 -4.13 -1.17 -2.55
N ASP A 105 -5.29 -0.56 -2.38
CA ASP A 105 -5.42 0.76 -1.77
C ASP A 105 -5.49 0.62 -0.26
N PHE A 106 -4.88 1.56 0.43
CA PHE A 106 -4.94 1.62 1.88
C PHE A 106 -5.05 3.06 2.38
N LEU A 107 -5.61 3.20 3.57
CA LEU A 107 -5.63 4.45 4.29
C LEU A 107 -4.52 4.43 5.33
N LEU A 108 -3.62 5.40 5.25
CA LEU A 108 -2.67 5.70 6.31
C LEU A 108 -3.27 6.81 7.19
N LYS A 109 -3.40 6.53 8.49
CA LYS A 109 -3.91 7.49 9.47
C LYS A 109 -2.82 7.84 10.47
N PRO A 110 -2.40 9.10 10.56
CA PRO A 110 -1.51 9.56 11.63
C PRO A 110 -2.13 9.31 13.01
N THR A 111 -1.30 8.95 13.96
CA THR A 111 -1.72 8.64 15.32
C THR A 111 -0.76 9.24 16.36
N ASN A 112 -1.21 9.31 17.59
CA ASN A 112 -0.35 9.56 18.73
C ASN A 112 0.50 8.32 19.11
N GLU A 113 1.29 8.41 20.15
CA GLU A 113 2.16 7.32 20.63
C GLU A 113 1.39 6.05 21.04
N LYS A 114 0.11 6.18 21.37
CA LYS A 114 -0.77 5.06 21.72
C LYS A 114 -1.47 4.44 20.51
N TYR A 115 -1.12 4.89 19.29
CA TYR A 115 -1.77 4.50 18.05
C TYR A 115 -3.26 4.85 17.97
N VAL A 116 -3.64 5.93 18.60
CA VAL A 116 -5.00 6.51 18.51
C VAL A 116 -4.96 7.68 17.53
N SER A 117 -5.80 7.64 16.51
CA SER A 117 -5.95 8.75 15.58
C SER A 117 -6.80 9.86 16.19
N GLU A 118 -6.26 11.05 16.30
CA GLU A 118 -6.94 12.20 16.90
C GLU A 118 -7.88 12.90 15.92
N SER A 119 -7.48 12.99 14.66
CA SER A 119 -8.28 13.67 13.62
C SER A 119 -9.21 12.72 12.87
N ASN A 120 -9.01 11.42 12.98
CA ASN A 120 -9.65 10.37 12.17
C ASN A 120 -9.50 10.59 10.64
N GLN A 121 -8.57 11.43 10.21
CA GLN A 121 -8.28 11.67 8.80
C GLN A 121 -7.33 10.59 8.28
N GLY A 122 -7.67 10.01 7.14
CA GLY A 122 -6.85 9.02 6.45
C GLY A 122 -6.36 9.56 5.11
N ILE A 123 -5.13 9.23 4.77
CA ILE A 123 -4.54 9.54 3.48
C ILE A 123 -4.61 8.28 2.65
N ARG A 124 -5.30 8.35 1.49
CA ARG A 124 -5.40 7.21 0.58
C ARG A 124 -4.10 7.07 -0.19
N LEU A 125 -3.55 5.88 -0.15
CA LEU A 125 -2.35 5.48 -0.86
C LEU A 125 -2.63 4.21 -1.66
N HIS A 126 -1.97 4.06 -2.79
CA HIS A 126 -2.00 2.88 -3.63
C HIS A 126 -0.65 2.17 -3.57
N LEU A 127 -0.66 0.87 -3.29
CA LEU A 127 0.52 0.03 -3.43
C LEU A 127 0.69 -0.32 -4.90
N ALA A 128 1.63 0.34 -5.57
CA ALA A 128 1.87 0.21 -7.01
C ALA A 128 2.89 -0.88 -7.36
N ASN A 129 3.83 -1.14 -6.47
CA ASN A 129 4.81 -2.23 -6.62
C ASN A 129 5.28 -2.74 -5.27
N LEU A 130 5.56 -4.03 -5.18
CA LEU A 130 6.12 -4.67 -4.01
C LEU A 130 6.92 -5.92 -4.38
N SER A 131 8.17 -5.93 -3.97
CA SER A 131 9.08 -7.07 -4.05
C SER A 131 9.81 -7.24 -2.70
N ASP A 132 10.77 -8.14 -2.64
CA ASP A 132 11.53 -8.38 -1.41
C ASP A 132 12.41 -7.19 -1.02
N ASP A 133 12.80 -6.36 -1.99
CA ASP A 133 13.79 -5.29 -1.85
C ASP A 133 13.30 -3.92 -2.34
N SER A 134 12.09 -3.83 -2.90
CA SER A 134 11.53 -2.57 -3.39
C SER A 134 10.03 -2.47 -3.15
N MET A 135 9.59 -1.26 -2.88
CA MET A 135 8.18 -0.96 -2.70
C MET A 135 7.88 0.44 -3.25
N VAL A 136 6.76 0.57 -3.92
CA VAL A 136 6.29 1.86 -4.44
C VAL A 136 4.88 2.14 -3.95
N TRP A 137 4.71 3.27 -3.31
CA TRP A 137 3.39 3.82 -2.97
C TRP A 137 3.08 5.03 -3.83
N GLU A 138 1.83 5.16 -4.18
CA GLU A 138 1.35 6.31 -4.95
C GLU A 138 0.21 7.03 -4.21
N GLN A 139 0.30 8.35 -4.20
CA GLN A 139 -0.78 9.23 -3.82
C GLN A 139 -1.23 10.02 -5.04
N THR A 140 -2.50 9.90 -5.40
CA THR A 140 -3.08 10.69 -6.50
C THR A 140 -3.85 11.88 -5.94
N LEU A 141 -3.44 13.06 -6.34
CA LEU A 141 -4.11 14.33 -6.08
C LEU A 141 -4.72 14.86 -7.38
N ARG A 142 -5.59 15.85 -7.29
CA ARG A 142 -6.06 16.62 -8.45
C ARG A 142 -5.52 18.04 -8.36
N VAL A 143 -4.77 18.41 -9.39
CA VAL A 143 -4.23 19.76 -9.56
C VAL A 143 -4.78 20.33 -10.88
N ASP A 144 -5.48 21.42 -10.82
CA ASP A 144 -6.15 22.04 -11.99
C ASP A 144 -7.02 21.05 -12.79
N GLY A 145 -7.74 20.17 -12.07
CA GLY A 145 -8.61 19.16 -12.66
C GLY A 145 -7.88 17.94 -13.27
N LYS A 146 -6.56 17.93 -13.27
CA LYS A 146 -5.73 16.82 -13.78
C LYS A 146 -5.18 15.96 -12.64
N PRO A 147 -4.99 14.65 -12.86
CA PRO A 147 -4.34 13.81 -11.89
C PRO A 147 -2.86 14.19 -11.73
N PHE A 148 -2.44 14.31 -10.50
CA PHE A 148 -1.06 14.52 -10.10
C PHE A 148 -0.67 13.36 -9.18
N VAL A 149 0.24 12.52 -9.64
CA VAL A 149 0.67 11.34 -8.89
C VAL A 149 2.01 11.61 -8.22
N ILE A 150 2.04 11.33 -6.94
CA ILE A 150 3.24 11.36 -6.10
C ILE A 150 3.63 9.90 -5.86
N SER A 151 4.81 9.50 -6.31
CA SER A 151 5.34 8.15 -6.10
C SER A 151 6.43 8.17 -5.04
N MET A 152 6.23 7.39 -4.00
CA MET A 152 7.18 7.18 -2.90
C MET A 152 7.88 5.84 -3.13
N ASN A 153 9.18 5.88 -3.36
CA ASN A 153 10.01 4.73 -3.71
C ASN A 153 10.86 4.32 -2.51
N PHE A 154 10.63 3.12 -2.04
CA PHE A 154 11.36 2.49 -0.93
C PHE A 154 12.36 1.46 -1.41
#